data_d9a50bdd19bc5ad4d9c3128233cb6eaf
#
_entry.id   d9a50bdd19bc5ad4d9c3128233cb6eaf
#
_cell.length_a   1.000
_cell.length_b   1.000
_cell.length_c   1.000
_cell.angle_alpha   90.00
_cell.angle_beta   90.00
_cell.angle_gamma   90.00
#
_symmetry.space_group_name_H-M   'P 1'
#
loop_
_entity.id
_entity.type
_entity.pdbx_description
1 polymer ?
#
loop_
_entity_poly.entity_id
_entity_poly.type
_entity_poly.pdbx_seq_one_letter_code
_entity_poly.pdbx_strand_id
1 'polypeptide(L)'
;YAMYICLAMYAFYFCNSRAGMIIFALVFIAYLIKLKNVNKAIQSILLLIFTYGLVLVFDKINTAYNTHITVIAGVTITLIATYFFSTILKKIDNIEIKNVKRSALIIIALLLIGGTAYIAIAKNYSEPFDMEKWGKLVALYDLKSNNKYKMKIDLESENGKQLTVKIFQVDIQRHKQCIYEQTYTTKEGKILEEFEIETKPENIEKIEIQFIGLDSKQWTFNKIYINGKEDIVNYKYLPNSIMRLTKTLKLNTLSVTERLSMYRSGFQLFLEHPIVGNGAKTFANMSEKVREYGYGTMEVHSFYMDILMDYGLIGVAAC
;
A
#
# COMPACT_ATOMS: atom_id res chain seq x y z
N TYR A 1 -27.29 3.21 -3.74
CA TYR A 1 -26.22 4.16 -3.63
C TYR A 1 -25.38 3.91 -2.36
N ALA A 2 -25.96 3.98 -1.13
CA ALA A 2 -25.27 3.68 0.12
C ALA A 2 -24.57 2.30 0.12
N MET A 3 -25.24 1.29 -0.39
CA MET A 3 -24.71 -0.06 -0.54
C MET A 3 -23.46 -0.09 -1.45
N TYR A 4 -23.48 0.63 -2.58
CA TYR A 4 -22.30 0.71 -3.46
C TYR A 4 -21.11 1.37 -2.80
N ILE A 5 -21.32 2.48 -2.06
CA ILE A 5 -20.24 3.13 -1.30
C ILE A 5 -19.65 2.16 -0.28
N CYS A 6 -20.49 1.44 0.46
CA CYS A 6 -20.04 0.48 1.46
C CYS A 6 -19.19 -0.63 0.85
N LEU A 7 -19.68 -1.30 -0.19
CA LEU A 7 -18.97 -2.39 -0.86
C LEU A 7 -17.66 -1.90 -1.50
N ALA A 8 -17.69 -0.72 -2.14
CA ALA A 8 -16.48 -0.13 -2.70
C ALA A 8 -15.44 0.18 -1.63
N MET A 9 -15.85 0.73 -0.47
CA MET A 9 -14.93 1.02 0.63
C MET A 9 -14.28 -0.25 1.19
N TYR A 10 -15.07 -1.33 1.38
CA TYR A 10 -14.51 -2.62 1.78
C TYR A 10 -13.53 -3.16 0.75
N ALA A 11 -13.91 -3.17 -0.52
CA ALA A 11 -13.06 -3.65 -1.60
C ALA A 11 -11.73 -2.88 -1.65
N PHE A 12 -11.75 -1.55 -1.58
CA PHE A 12 -10.52 -0.74 -1.63
C PHE A 12 -9.68 -0.88 -0.37
N TYR A 13 -10.30 -1.00 0.78
CA TYR A 13 -9.57 -1.16 2.04
C TYR A 13 -8.81 -2.48 2.08
N PHE A 14 -9.48 -3.60 1.78
CA PHE A 14 -8.86 -4.93 1.83
C PHE A 14 -7.96 -5.24 0.63
N CYS A 15 -8.24 -4.71 -0.56
CA CYS A 15 -7.34 -4.86 -1.72
C CYS A 15 -6.00 -4.15 -1.55
N ASN A 16 -5.87 -3.22 -0.62
CA ASN A 16 -4.66 -2.41 -0.40
C ASN A 16 -4.09 -1.79 -1.70
N SER A 17 -4.94 -1.59 -2.72
CA SER A 17 -4.54 -1.11 -4.03
C SER A 17 -4.42 0.42 -4.03
N ARG A 18 -3.21 0.93 -4.17
CA ARG A 18 -2.94 2.38 -4.29
C ARG A 18 -3.62 3.00 -5.49
N ALA A 19 -3.50 2.35 -6.65
CA ALA A 19 -4.15 2.80 -7.87
C ALA A 19 -5.67 2.81 -7.71
N GLY A 20 -6.24 1.77 -7.11
CA GLY A 20 -7.66 1.69 -6.80
C GLY A 20 -8.14 2.85 -5.93
N MET A 21 -7.39 3.21 -4.88
CA MET A 21 -7.75 4.35 -4.01
C MET A 21 -7.70 5.70 -4.75
N ILE A 22 -6.68 5.91 -5.59
CA ILE A 22 -6.57 7.13 -6.39
C ILE A 22 -7.71 7.21 -7.40
N ILE A 23 -8.01 6.12 -8.12
CA ILE A 23 -9.12 6.07 -9.09
C ILE A 23 -10.45 6.31 -8.38
N PHE A 24 -10.68 5.66 -7.22
CA PHE A 24 -11.89 5.88 -6.44
C PHE A 24 -12.04 7.35 -6.03
N ALA A 25 -10.97 7.97 -5.53
CA ALA A 25 -10.98 9.39 -5.15
C ALA A 25 -11.31 10.29 -6.35
N LEU A 26 -10.70 10.05 -7.51
CA LEU A 26 -10.96 10.81 -8.75
C LEU A 26 -12.40 10.63 -9.22
N VAL A 27 -12.91 9.39 -9.25
CA VAL A 27 -14.31 9.10 -9.63
C VAL A 27 -15.28 9.72 -8.64
N PHE A 28 -14.99 9.68 -7.34
CA PHE A 28 -15.82 10.29 -6.31
C PHE A 28 -15.84 11.82 -6.44
N ILE A 29 -14.70 12.45 -6.69
CA ILE A 29 -14.61 13.90 -6.95
C ILE A 29 -15.40 14.26 -8.20
N ALA A 30 -15.23 13.53 -9.30
CA ALA A 30 -16.00 13.74 -10.54
C ALA A 30 -17.50 13.59 -10.31
N TYR A 31 -17.90 12.61 -9.50
CA TYR A 31 -19.30 12.43 -9.09
C TYR A 31 -19.80 13.64 -8.28
N LEU A 32 -19.05 14.15 -7.31
CA LEU A 32 -19.42 15.33 -6.52
C LEU A 32 -19.57 16.58 -7.42
N ILE A 33 -18.68 16.77 -8.39
CA ILE A 33 -18.75 17.89 -9.35
C ILE A 33 -20.01 17.77 -10.22
N LYS A 34 -20.40 16.56 -10.62
CA LYS A 34 -21.60 16.31 -11.43
C LYS A 34 -22.91 16.52 -10.65
N LEU A 35 -22.86 16.42 -9.31
CA LEU A 35 -24.02 16.66 -8.47
C LEU A 35 -24.40 18.16 -8.50
N LYS A 36 -25.58 18.45 -9.05
CA LYS A 36 -26.12 19.82 -9.06
C LYS A 36 -26.69 20.26 -7.69
N ASN A 37 -26.86 19.32 -6.75
CA ASN A 37 -27.44 19.53 -5.44
C ASN A 37 -26.40 19.34 -4.34
N VAL A 38 -26.09 20.41 -3.59
CA VAL A 38 -25.10 20.41 -2.53
C VAL A 38 -25.49 19.53 -1.35
N ASN A 39 -26.79 19.47 -1.02
CA ASN A 39 -27.24 18.60 0.05
C ASN A 39 -26.91 17.15 -0.24
N LYS A 40 -27.08 16.71 -1.49
CA LYS A 40 -26.67 15.37 -1.93
C LYS A 40 -25.16 15.19 -1.91
N ALA A 41 -24.38 16.21 -2.21
CA ALA A 41 -22.92 16.15 -2.11
C ALA A 41 -22.47 16.00 -0.64
N ILE A 42 -23.04 16.79 0.26
CA ILE A 42 -22.79 16.70 1.70
C ILE A 42 -23.17 15.32 2.24
N GLN A 43 -24.36 14.83 1.90
CA GLN A 43 -24.82 13.49 2.28
C GLN A 43 -23.85 12.41 1.80
N SER A 44 -23.35 12.52 0.56
CA SER A 44 -22.42 11.55 -0.01
C SER A 44 -21.09 11.54 0.74
N ILE A 45 -20.57 12.70 1.09
CA ILE A 45 -19.33 12.85 1.86
C ILE A 45 -19.49 12.30 3.28
N LEU A 46 -20.57 12.67 3.97
CA LEU A 46 -20.85 12.19 5.33
C LEU A 46 -21.03 10.66 5.34
N LEU A 47 -21.71 10.12 4.33
CA LEU A 47 -21.89 8.69 4.18
C LEU A 47 -20.56 7.97 3.96
N LEU A 48 -19.67 8.55 3.13
CA LEU A 48 -18.34 8.00 2.89
C LEU A 48 -17.50 7.97 4.17
N ILE A 49 -17.46 9.09 4.92
CA ILE A 49 -16.71 9.20 6.18
C ILE A 49 -17.25 8.19 7.21
N PHE A 50 -18.57 8.11 7.37
CA PHE A 50 -19.21 7.18 8.30
C PHE A 50 -18.87 5.71 7.94
N THR A 51 -19.04 5.34 6.67
CA THR A 51 -18.74 3.99 6.20
C THR A 51 -17.28 3.64 6.39
N TYR A 52 -16.37 4.57 6.08
CA TYR A 52 -14.94 4.36 6.27
C TYR A 52 -14.59 4.16 7.76
N GLY A 53 -15.19 4.97 8.65
CA GLY A 53 -15.02 4.79 10.10
C GLY A 53 -15.43 3.40 10.58
N LEU A 54 -16.57 2.89 10.08
CA LEU A 54 -17.01 1.52 10.39
C LEU A 54 -16.04 0.45 9.86
N VAL A 55 -15.55 0.61 8.62
CA VAL A 55 -14.55 -0.32 8.05
C VAL A 55 -13.30 -0.38 8.94
N LEU A 56 -12.79 0.75 9.43
CA LEU A 56 -11.64 0.80 10.33
C LEU A 56 -11.90 0.08 11.67
N VAL A 57 -13.10 0.24 12.24
CA VAL A 57 -13.47 -0.44 13.49
C VAL A 57 -13.51 -1.95 13.28
N PHE A 58 -14.15 -2.41 12.22
CA PHE A 58 -14.26 -3.84 11.92
C PHE A 58 -12.93 -4.46 11.49
N ASP A 59 -12.05 -3.72 10.85
CA ASP A 59 -10.69 -4.19 10.56
C ASP A 59 -9.93 -4.51 11.86
N LYS A 60 -9.99 -3.65 12.86
CA LYS A 60 -9.38 -3.91 14.17
C LYS A 60 -10.00 -5.15 14.86
N ILE A 61 -11.31 -5.32 14.78
CA ILE A 61 -12.00 -6.49 15.32
C ILE A 61 -11.57 -7.76 14.56
N ASN A 62 -11.52 -7.70 13.22
CA ASN A 62 -11.11 -8.82 12.40
C ASN A 62 -9.65 -9.21 12.64
N THR A 63 -8.76 -8.24 12.81
CA THR A 63 -7.35 -8.48 13.16
C THR A 63 -7.22 -9.18 14.52
N ALA A 64 -8.07 -8.85 15.48
CA ALA A 64 -8.07 -9.46 16.81
C ALA A 64 -8.58 -10.91 16.81
N TYR A 65 -9.61 -11.22 16.01
CA TYR A 65 -10.28 -12.54 16.04
C TYR A 65 -9.94 -13.42 14.83
N ASN A 66 -9.50 -12.83 13.72
CA ASN A 66 -9.04 -13.48 12.47
C ASN A 66 -9.90 -14.66 11.98
N THR A 67 -11.23 -14.47 11.93
CA THR A 67 -12.16 -15.49 11.46
C THR A 67 -12.98 -14.99 10.26
N HIS A 68 -13.36 -15.91 9.35
CA HIS A 68 -14.25 -15.56 8.24
C HIS A 68 -15.61 -15.01 8.71
N ILE A 69 -16.06 -15.44 9.88
CA ILE A 69 -17.31 -14.98 10.49
C ILE A 69 -17.23 -13.50 10.85
N THR A 70 -16.12 -13.04 11.41
CA THR A 70 -15.94 -11.62 11.77
C THR A 70 -15.92 -10.72 10.53
N VAL A 71 -15.36 -11.18 9.41
CA VAL A 71 -15.39 -10.43 8.14
C VAL A 71 -16.82 -10.30 7.63
N ILE A 72 -17.56 -11.44 7.53
CA ILE A 72 -18.95 -11.44 7.05
C ILE A 72 -19.85 -10.59 7.96
N ALA A 73 -19.73 -10.74 9.27
CA ALA A 73 -20.47 -9.94 10.23
C ALA A 73 -20.14 -8.44 10.10
N GLY A 74 -18.87 -8.09 9.97
CA GLY A 74 -18.42 -6.72 9.78
C GLY A 74 -19.01 -6.07 8.53
N VAL A 75 -18.95 -6.76 7.37
CA VAL A 75 -19.55 -6.30 6.11
C VAL A 75 -21.05 -6.10 6.28
N THR A 76 -21.76 -7.10 6.84
CA THR A 76 -23.21 -7.07 7.00
C THR A 76 -23.66 -5.93 7.92
N ILE A 77 -23.02 -5.78 9.10
CA ILE A 77 -23.34 -4.71 10.05
C ILE A 77 -23.04 -3.33 9.42
N THR A 78 -21.93 -3.19 8.72
CA THR A 78 -21.61 -1.92 8.05
C THR A 78 -22.62 -1.58 6.96
N LEU A 79 -23.09 -2.56 6.18
CA LEU A 79 -24.16 -2.36 5.17
C LEU A 79 -25.44 -1.86 5.82
N ILE A 80 -25.88 -2.53 6.88
CA ILE A 80 -27.10 -2.16 7.63
C ILE A 80 -26.97 -0.76 8.22
N ALA A 81 -25.86 -0.49 8.94
CA ALA A 81 -25.62 0.80 9.56
C ALA A 81 -25.53 1.94 8.54
N THR A 82 -24.85 1.70 7.41
CA THR A 82 -24.73 2.67 6.31
C THR A 82 -26.11 2.96 5.67
N TYR A 83 -26.93 1.94 5.52
CA TYR A 83 -28.32 2.12 5.04
C TYR A 83 -29.15 2.98 5.99
N PHE A 84 -29.16 2.67 7.30
CA PHE A 84 -29.85 3.48 8.31
C PHE A 84 -29.33 4.90 8.36
N PHE A 85 -28.00 5.08 8.33
CA PHE A 85 -27.42 6.40 8.32
C PHE A 85 -27.81 7.20 7.08
N SER A 86 -27.89 6.57 5.91
CA SER A 86 -28.35 7.23 4.69
C SER A 86 -29.81 7.71 4.78
N THR A 87 -30.66 7.01 5.51
CA THR A 87 -32.07 7.45 5.74
C THR A 87 -32.13 8.66 6.69
N ILE A 88 -31.26 8.72 7.67
CA ILE A 88 -31.15 9.90 8.55
C ILE A 88 -30.65 11.10 7.77
N LEU A 89 -29.66 10.91 6.88
CA LEU A 89 -29.10 11.99 6.07
C LEU A 89 -30.12 12.59 5.07
N LYS A 90 -31.16 11.88 4.68
CA LYS A 90 -32.24 12.44 3.84
C LYS A 90 -32.93 13.64 4.47
N LYS A 91 -32.89 13.80 5.81
CA LYS A 91 -33.42 14.99 6.47
C LYS A 91 -32.68 16.25 6.10
N ILE A 92 -31.44 16.14 5.60
CA ILE A 92 -30.63 17.28 5.13
C ILE A 92 -31.17 17.85 3.82
N ASP A 93 -31.96 17.10 3.03
CA ASP A 93 -32.53 17.57 1.76
C ASP A 93 -33.41 18.83 1.93
N ASN A 94 -33.97 19.01 3.12
CA ASN A 94 -34.85 20.15 3.41
C ASN A 94 -34.11 21.42 3.87
N ILE A 95 -32.78 21.42 3.89
CA ILE A 95 -31.98 22.57 4.28
C ILE A 95 -31.68 23.42 3.04
N GLU A 96 -32.23 24.64 3.00
CA GLU A 96 -31.88 25.62 1.97
C GLU A 96 -30.45 26.14 2.17
N ILE A 97 -29.53 25.77 1.27
CA ILE A 97 -28.16 26.29 1.29
C ILE A 97 -28.05 27.39 0.20
N LYS A 98 -27.97 28.63 0.64
CA LYS A 98 -27.65 29.77 -0.23
C LYS A 98 -26.19 29.68 -0.67
N ASN A 99 -25.92 29.92 -1.97
CA ASN A 99 -24.56 29.88 -2.57
C ASN A 99 -23.89 28.47 -2.61
N VAL A 100 -24.61 27.54 -3.18
CA VAL A 100 -24.28 26.13 -3.38
C VAL A 100 -22.81 25.87 -3.81
N LYS A 101 -22.31 26.57 -4.83
CA LYS A 101 -20.94 26.35 -5.35
C LYS A 101 -19.87 26.76 -4.33
N ARG A 102 -20.07 27.88 -3.63
CA ARG A 102 -19.12 28.38 -2.63
C ARG A 102 -19.05 27.45 -1.40
N SER A 103 -20.23 26.98 -0.95
CA SER A 103 -20.30 26.05 0.19
C SER A 103 -19.65 24.69 -0.14
N ALA A 104 -19.86 24.16 -1.36
CA ALA A 104 -19.21 22.91 -1.79
C ALA A 104 -17.67 23.06 -1.84
N LEU A 105 -17.16 24.15 -2.38
CA LEU A 105 -15.72 24.41 -2.42
C LEU A 105 -15.13 24.52 -1.01
N ILE A 106 -15.83 25.20 -0.08
CA ILE A 106 -15.39 25.32 1.32
C ILE A 106 -15.35 23.94 1.98
N ILE A 107 -16.36 23.11 1.79
CA ILE A 107 -16.41 21.77 2.36
C ILE A 107 -15.27 20.89 1.83
N ILE A 108 -15.04 20.91 0.51
CA ILE A 108 -13.94 20.18 -0.11
C ILE A 108 -12.58 20.67 0.44
N ALA A 109 -12.40 21.98 0.53
CA ALA A 109 -11.18 22.57 1.09
C ALA A 109 -10.96 22.16 2.55
N LEU A 110 -12.01 22.19 3.40
CA LEU A 110 -11.93 21.75 4.79
C LEU A 110 -11.61 20.27 4.92
N LEU A 111 -12.17 19.41 4.05
CA LEU A 111 -11.86 17.98 4.03
C LEU A 111 -10.40 17.71 3.60
N LEU A 112 -9.90 18.42 2.61
CA LEU A 112 -8.51 18.33 2.18
C LEU A 112 -7.55 18.81 3.27
N ILE A 113 -7.83 19.95 3.89
CA ILE A 113 -7.03 20.50 4.99
C ILE A 113 -7.10 19.57 6.21
N GLY A 114 -8.28 19.13 6.61
CA GLY A 114 -8.47 18.20 7.72
C GLY A 114 -7.79 16.85 7.48
N GLY A 115 -7.91 16.30 6.28
CA GLY A 115 -7.26 15.04 5.89
C GLY A 115 -5.74 15.15 5.88
N THR A 116 -5.19 16.22 5.33
CA THR A 116 -3.72 16.45 5.34
C THR A 116 -3.19 16.70 6.75
N ALA A 117 -3.91 17.47 7.56
CA ALA A 117 -3.57 17.70 8.96
C ALA A 117 -3.63 16.39 9.78
N TYR A 118 -4.67 15.58 9.58
CA TYR A 118 -4.78 14.26 10.21
C TYR A 118 -3.58 13.38 9.86
N ILE A 119 -3.22 13.26 8.58
CA ILE A 119 -2.08 12.47 8.14
C ILE A 119 -0.77 13.01 8.74
N ALA A 120 -0.59 14.33 8.77
CA ALA A 120 0.60 14.96 9.34
C ALA A 120 0.75 14.69 10.84
N ILE A 121 -0.35 14.70 11.60
CA ILE A 121 -0.36 14.39 13.01
C ILE A 121 -0.17 12.89 13.24
N ALA A 122 -0.92 12.05 12.53
CA ALA A 122 -0.94 10.61 12.72
C ALA A 122 0.42 9.95 12.38
N LYS A 123 1.22 10.57 11.50
CA LYS A 123 2.60 10.14 11.20
C LYS A 123 3.56 10.20 12.38
N ASN A 124 3.23 10.93 13.45
CA ASN A 124 4.09 11.03 14.63
C ASN A 124 3.81 9.93 15.67
N TYR A 125 2.84 9.07 15.42
CA TYR A 125 2.45 8.01 16.35
C TYR A 125 2.72 6.64 15.72
N SER A 126 3.71 5.95 16.27
CA SER A 126 4.01 4.56 15.96
C SER A 126 3.28 3.61 16.91
N GLU A 127 3.08 2.38 16.46
CA GLU A 127 2.73 1.26 17.33
C GLU A 127 3.67 0.08 17.02
N PRO A 128 3.92 -0.82 17.98
CA PRO A 128 4.67 -2.04 17.74
C PRO A 128 4.08 -2.85 16.60
N PHE A 129 4.93 -3.52 15.84
CA PHE A 129 4.55 -4.42 14.76
C PHE A 129 4.92 -5.85 15.12
N ASP A 130 3.94 -6.72 15.13
CA ASP A 130 4.15 -8.14 15.39
C ASP A 130 4.46 -8.89 14.09
N MET A 131 5.63 -9.52 14.04
CA MET A 131 6.02 -10.42 12.97
C MET A 131 5.48 -11.82 13.30
N GLU A 132 4.78 -12.42 12.34
CA GLU A 132 4.27 -13.79 12.48
C GLU A 132 5.39 -14.80 12.76
N LYS A 133 5.01 -15.92 13.35
CA LYS A 133 5.91 -17.05 13.58
C LYS A 133 6.56 -17.48 12.28
N TRP A 134 7.86 -17.74 12.30
CA TRP A 134 8.67 -18.05 11.10
C TRP A 134 8.64 -16.96 10.06
N GLY A 135 8.25 -15.76 10.46
CA GLY A 135 8.08 -14.63 9.58
C GLY A 135 9.42 -14.04 9.13
N LYS A 136 9.32 -13.32 8.03
CA LYS A 136 10.38 -12.49 7.50
C LYS A 136 9.82 -11.10 7.27
N LEU A 137 10.36 -10.12 7.98
CA LEU A 137 10.08 -8.71 7.68
C LEU A 137 11.12 -8.21 6.69
N VAL A 138 10.66 -7.59 5.62
CA VAL A 138 11.53 -6.95 4.61
C VAL A 138 11.21 -5.47 4.54
N ALA A 139 12.21 -4.65 4.80
CA ALA A 139 12.15 -3.21 4.67
C ALA A 139 13.07 -2.74 3.54
N LEU A 140 12.57 -1.84 2.70
CA LEU A 140 13.31 -1.28 1.56
C LEU A 140 13.58 0.21 1.79
N TYR A 141 14.83 0.62 1.60
CA TYR A 141 15.29 1.98 1.85
C TYR A 141 16.03 2.55 0.65
N ASP A 142 15.73 3.82 0.35
CA ASP A 142 16.48 4.61 -0.64
C ASP A 142 17.71 5.22 0.03
N LEU A 143 18.77 4.44 0.21
CA LEU A 143 20.03 4.91 0.77
C LEU A 143 21.04 5.19 -0.37
N LYS A 144 21.93 6.16 -0.15
CA LYS A 144 22.96 6.50 -1.14
C LYS A 144 24.10 5.48 -1.10
N SER A 145 24.74 5.25 -2.25
CA SER A 145 25.97 4.47 -2.36
C SER A 145 27.14 5.17 -1.65
N ASN A 146 28.14 4.40 -1.29
CA ASN A 146 29.41 4.86 -0.68
C ASN A 146 29.20 5.75 0.55
N ASN A 147 28.29 5.35 1.44
CA ASN A 147 27.98 6.06 2.68
C ASN A 147 27.91 5.10 3.86
N LYS A 148 28.17 5.65 5.05
CA LYS A 148 28.00 4.94 6.32
C LYS A 148 26.68 5.32 6.96
N TYR A 149 25.98 4.32 7.50
CA TYR A 149 24.71 4.49 8.16
C TYR A 149 24.74 3.80 9.51
N LYS A 150 24.34 4.52 10.56
CA LYS A 150 24.09 3.96 11.88
C LYS A 150 22.68 3.45 11.95
N MET A 151 22.52 2.18 12.29
CA MET A 151 21.23 1.55 12.51
C MET A 151 21.09 1.18 13.98
N LYS A 152 19.88 1.39 14.52
CA LYS A 152 19.52 0.92 15.84
C LYS A 152 18.18 0.20 15.74
N ILE A 153 18.13 -0.98 16.34
CA ILE A 153 16.95 -1.84 16.38
C ILE A 153 16.50 -2.02 17.83
N ASP A 154 15.19 -1.93 18.05
CA ASP A 154 14.54 -2.17 19.33
C ASP A 154 13.42 -3.19 19.11
N LEU A 155 13.64 -4.42 19.58
CA LEU A 155 12.80 -5.58 19.32
C LEU A 155 12.56 -6.35 20.62
N GLU A 156 11.40 -6.99 20.70
CA GLU A 156 11.03 -7.85 21.83
C GLU A 156 10.62 -9.24 21.36
N SER A 157 10.96 -10.27 22.13
CA SER A 157 10.51 -11.66 22.01
C SER A 157 10.73 -12.37 23.33
N GLU A 158 10.52 -13.68 23.40
CA GLU A 158 10.90 -14.48 24.57
C GLU A 158 12.43 -14.47 24.76
N ASN A 159 12.88 -14.72 25.99
CA ASN A 159 14.31 -14.77 26.29
C ASN A 159 15.01 -15.93 25.59
N GLY A 160 16.26 -15.72 25.17
CA GLY A 160 17.07 -16.72 24.49
C GLY A 160 16.68 -16.97 23.02
N LYS A 161 15.79 -16.16 22.41
CA LYS A 161 15.39 -16.29 21.01
C LYS A 161 16.37 -15.61 20.09
N GLN A 162 16.49 -16.13 18.86
CA GLN A 162 17.43 -15.67 17.86
C GLN A 162 16.74 -15.00 16.69
N LEU A 163 17.28 -13.87 16.26
CA LEU A 163 16.88 -13.13 15.08
C LEU A 163 18.11 -12.84 14.22
N THR A 164 18.05 -13.19 12.95
CA THR A 164 19.10 -12.82 11.99
C THR A 164 18.69 -11.55 11.24
N VAL A 165 19.56 -10.56 11.26
CA VAL A 165 19.44 -9.34 10.45
C VAL A 165 20.38 -9.49 9.26
N LYS A 166 19.81 -9.46 8.04
CA LYS A 166 20.57 -9.43 6.78
C LYS A 166 20.30 -8.14 6.05
N ILE A 167 21.35 -7.50 5.54
CA ILE A 167 21.23 -6.28 4.75
C ILE A 167 21.87 -6.51 3.40
N PHE A 168 21.07 -6.27 2.38
CA PHE A 168 21.47 -6.43 0.99
C PHE A 168 21.47 -5.09 0.29
N GLN A 169 22.54 -4.84 -0.44
CA GLN A 169 22.57 -3.83 -1.47
C GLN A 169 22.00 -4.43 -2.75
N VAL A 170 21.01 -3.75 -3.34
CA VAL A 170 20.31 -4.19 -4.55
C VAL A 170 20.63 -3.22 -5.67
N ASP A 171 21.21 -3.72 -6.76
CA ASP A 171 21.49 -2.94 -7.95
C ASP A 171 20.24 -2.80 -8.87
N ILE A 172 20.39 -2.03 -9.94
CA ILE A 172 19.34 -1.82 -10.96
C ILE A 172 18.93 -3.13 -11.62
N GLN A 173 19.84 -4.10 -11.72
CA GLN A 173 19.61 -5.43 -12.30
C GLN A 173 19.06 -6.43 -11.27
N ARG A 174 18.85 -5.98 -10.02
CA ARG A 174 18.36 -6.74 -8.87
C ARG A 174 19.30 -7.81 -8.34
N HIS A 175 20.56 -7.75 -8.69
CA HIS A 175 21.53 -8.56 -7.97
C HIS A 175 21.58 -8.07 -6.53
N LYS A 176 21.55 -9.03 -5.61
CA LYS A 176 21.58 -8.77 -4.17
C LYS A 176 22.98 -9.12 -3.66
N GLN A 177 23.66 -8.12 -3.13
CA GLN A 177 24.91 -8.32 -2.45
C GLN A 177 24.70 -8.13 -0.95
N CYS A 178 24.98 -9.16 -0.17
CA CYS A 178 24.91 -9.07 1.29
C CYS A 178 26.07 -8.20 1.78
N ILE A 179 25.75 -7.10 2.46
CA ILE A 179 26.72 -6.17 3.03
C ILE A 179 26.79 -6.27 4.56
N TYR A 180 25.81 -6.90 5.17
CA TYR A 180 25.75 -7.12 6.60
C TYR A 180 24.91 -8.36 6.91
N GLU A 181 25.42 -9.23 7.81
CA GLU A 181 24.68 -10.37 8.36
C GLU A 181 25.10 -10.60 9.80
N GLN A 182 24.15 -10.54 10.72
CA GLN A 182 24.37 -10.78 12.13
C GLN A 182 23.17 -11.45 12.76
N THR A 183 23.44 -12.43 13.63
CA THR A 183 22.41 -13.07 14.47
C THR A 183 22.51 -12.51 15.88
N TYR A 184 21.38 -12.03 16.37
CA TYR A 184 21.21 -11.52 17.72
C TYR A 184 20.37 -12.46 18.56
N THR A 185 20.70 -12.55 19.83
CA THR A 185 19.96 -13.36 20.81
C THR A 185 19.33 -12.42 21.83
N THR A 186 18.06 -12.60 22.13
CA THR A 186 17.37 -11.80 23.16
C THR A 186 18.00 -12.00 24.53
N LYS A 187 18.29 -10.87 25.19
CA LYS A 187 18.66 -10.80 26.59
C LYS A 187 17.49 -10.18 27.35
N GLU A 188 16.99 -10.86 28.37
CA GLU A 188 15.80 -10.41 29.14
C GLU A 188 14.59 -10.13 28.24
N GLY A 189 14.43 -10.91 27.15
CA GLY A 189 13.34 -10.75 26.22
C GLY A 189 13.50 -9.61 25.20
N LYS A 190 14.65 -8.93 25.15
CA LYS A 190 14.87 -7.75 24.28
C LYS A 190 16.13 -7.88 23.43
N ILE A 191 16.09 -7.23 22.29
CA ILE A 191 17.27 -6.86 21.49
C ILE A 191 17.26 -5.34 21.32
N LEU A 192 18.27 -4.69 21.88
CA LEU A 192 18.53 -3.27 21.71
C LEU A 192 19.97 -3.13 21.21
N GLU A 193 20.13 -3.11 19.90
CA GLU A 193 21.45 -3.14 19.28
C GLU A 193 21.63 -1.95 18.32
N GLU A 194 22.85 -1.42 18.31
CA GLU A 194 23.28 -0.39 17.38
C GLU A 194 24.48 -0.89 16.60
N PHE A 195 24.43 -0.75 15.27
CA PHE A 195 25.47 -1.21 14.36
C PHE A 195 25.62 -0.26 13.17
N GLU A 196 26.79 -0.29 12.54
CA GLU A 196 27.07 0.50 11.36
C GLU A 196 27.08 -0.38 10.12
N ILE A 197 26.54 0.15 9.03
CA ILE A 197 26.62 -0.46 7.71
C ILE A 197 27.30 0.51 6.75
N GLU A 198 28.08 -0.01 5.84
CA GLU A 198 28.72 0.76 4.78
C GLU A 198 28.21 0.27 3.43
N THR A 199 27.63 1.18 2.66
CA THR A 199 27.15 0.88 1.32
C THR A 199 28.32 0.98 0.34
N LYS A 200 28.42 0.00 -0.57
CA LYS A 200 29.47 -0.07 -1.57
C LYS A 200 29.28 0.97 -2.69
N PRO A 201 30.34 1.32 -3.45
CA PRO A 201 30.28 2.37 -4.48
C PRO A 201 29.50 1.98 -5.76
N GLU A 202 28.95 0.78 -5.86
CA GLU A 202 28.18 0.32 -7.01
C GLU A 202 26.86 1.08 -7.15
N ASN A 203 26.29 1.11 -8.35
CA ASN A 203 25.00 1.73 -8.63
C ASN A 203 23.90 1.02 -7.83
N ILE A 204 23.60 1.57 -6.65
CA ILE A 204 22.57 1.06 -5.76
C ILE A 204 21.23 1.62 -6.18
N GLU A 205 20.26 0.76 -6.40
CA GLU A 205 18.85 1.17 -6.48
C GLU A 205 18.24 1.25 -5.07
N LYS A 206 18.50 0.24 -4.22
CA LYS A 206 17.91 0.14 -2.88
C LYS A 206 18.78 -0.65 -1.91
N ILE A 207 18.52 -0.41 -0.63
CA ILE A 207 18.97 -1.27 0.46
C ILE A 207 17.78 -2.08 0.97
N GLU A 208 17.91 -3.39 0.98
CA GLU A 208 16.94 -4.32 1.53
C GLU A 208 17.41 -4.84 2.89
N ILE A 209 16.63 -4.58 3.93
CA ILE A 209 16.88 -5.11 5.27
C ILE A 209 15.89 -6.23 5.52
N GLN A 210 16.42 -7.40 5.88
CA GLN A 210 15.63 -8.58 6.20
C GLN A 210 15.82 -8.92 7.67
N PHE A 211 14.72 -9.03 8.39
CA PHE A 211 14.66 -9.54 9.75
C PHE A 211 14.08 -10.97 9.68
N ILE A 212 14.82 -11.96 10.10
CA ILE A 212 14.45 -13.38 9.98
C ILE A 212 14.45 -14.00 11.36
N GLY A 213 13.27 -14.32 11.87
CA GLY A 213 13.11 -15.11 13.10
C GLY A 213 13.53 -16.56 12.85
N LEU A 214 14.46 -17.07 13.65
CA LEU A 214 14.99 -18.42 13.51
C LEU A 214 14.18 -19.48 14.26
N ASP A 215 13.16 -19.08 14.99
CA ASP A 215 12.29 -19.96 15.76
C ASP A 215 10.80 -19.65 15.54
N SER A 216 9.93 -20.50 16.10
CA SER A 216 8.47 -20.40 15.93
C SER A 216 7.81 -19.33 16.79
N LYS A 217 8.59 -18.45 17.43
CA LYS A 217 8.06 -17.42 18.35
C LYS A 217 7.79 -16.13 17.64
N GLN A 218 6.88 -15.37 18.22
CA GLN A 218 6.50 -14.04 17.72
C GLN A 218 7.58 -13.01 18.10
N TRP A 219 7.85 -12.11 17.17
CA TRP A 219 8.74 -10.98 17.35
C TRP A 219 7.95 -9.69 17.26
N THR A 220 8.14 -8.82 18.23
CA THR A 220 7.54 -7.49 18.26
C THR A 220 8.60 -6.45 17.95
N PHE A 221 8.38 -5.70 16.86
CA PHE A 221 9.23 -4.58 16.46
C PHE A 221 8.72 -3.30 17.13
N ASN A 222 9.46 -2.78 18.10
CA ASN A 222 9.12 -1.52 18.75
C ASN A 222 9.55 -0.36 17.85
N LYS A 223 10.86 -0.27 17.55
CA LYS A 223 11.43 0.83 16.78
C LYS A 223 12.66 0.42 15.97
N ILE A 224 12.81 1.05 14.82
CA ILE A 224 13.99 0.98 13.99
C ILE A 224 14.47 2.41 13.74
N TYR A 225 15.76 2.68 13.88
CA TYR A 225 16.35 3.98 13.61
C TYR A 225 17.42 3.87 12.54
N ILE A 226 17.50 4.87 11.67
CA ILE A 226 18.56 5.04 10.67
C ILE A 226 19.13 6.45 10.83
N ASN A 227 20.42 6.55 11.15
CA ASN A 227 21.08 7.81 11.46
C ASN A 227 20.33 8.66 12.52
N GLY A 228 19.86 8.00 13.57
CA GLY A 228 19.12 8.64 14.65
C GLY A 228 17.66 9.02 14.32
N LYS A 229 17.22 8.84 13.07
CA LYS A 229 15.83 9.09 12.67
C LYS A 229 15.02 7.81 12.78
N GLU A 230 13.93 7.87 13.54
CA GLU A 230 12.99 6.75 13.65
C GLU A 230 12.36 6.43 12.28
N ASP A 231 12.48 5.17 11.86
CA ASP A 231 11.69 4.63 10.76
C ASP A 231 10.47 3.90 11.35
N ILE A 232 9.30 4.48 11.12
CA ILE A 232 8.06 3.94 11.63
C ILE A 232 7.64 2.76 10.76
N VAL A 233 7.74 1.57 11.31
CA VAL A 233 7.33 0.32 10.63
C VAL A 233 5.81 0.25 10.56
N ASN A 234 5.14 0.59 11.65
CA ASN A 234 3.68 0.60 11.74
C ASN A 234 3.17 1.88 12.42
N TYR A 235 2.08 2.45 11.88
CA TYR A 235 1.47 3.66 12.41
C TYR A 235 0.21 3.33 13.18
N LYS A 236 0.09 3.87 14.40
CA LYS A 236 -1.05 3.62 15.28
C LYS A 236 -2.39 4.09 14.71
N TYR A 237 -2.39 5.21 14.01
CA TYR A 237 -3.61 5.88 13.53
C TYR A 237 -3.75 5.95 12.01
N LEU A 238 -2.78 5.41 11.27
CA LEU A 238 -2.86 5.36 9.80
C LEU A 238 -3.04 3.93 9.33
N PRO A 239 -4.12 3.62 8.61
CA PRO A 239 -4.28 2.33 7.94
C PRO A 239 -3.10 2.04 6.99
N ASN A 240 -2.74 0.76 6.86
CA ASN A 240 -1.64 0.31 6.00
C ASN A 240 -1.76 0.81 4.55
N SER A 241 -2.98 0.92 4.03
CA SER A 241 -3.28 1.45 2.71
C SER A 241 -2.87 2.93 2.56
N ILE A 242 -3.20 3.77 3.54
CA ILE A 242 -2.81 5.20 3.55
C ILE A 242 -1.32 5.35 3.83
N MET A 243 -0.76 4.53 4.74
CA MET A 243 0.67 4.51 4.99
C MET A 243 1.48 4.22 3.72
N ARG A 244 1.03 3.25 2.93
CA ARG A 244 1.64 2.93 1.62
C ARG A 244 1.57 4.10 0.65
N LEU A 245 0.46 4.85 0.59
CA LEU A 245 0.37 6.06 -0.22
C LEU A 245 1.37 7.12 0.23
N THR A 246 1.47 7.38 1.54
CA THR A 246 2.37 8.42 2.06
C THR A 246 3.85 8.09 1.93
N LYS A 247 4.22 6.80 2.02
CA LYS A 247 5.60 6.34 1.77
C LYS A 247 5.95 6.33 0.28
N THR A 248 4.97 6.28 -0.63
CA THR A 248 5.17 5.97 -2.05
C THR A 248 4.77 7.09 -3.01
N LEU A 249 4.52 8.31 -2.55
CA LEU A 249 4.37 9.48 -3.45
C LEU A 249 5.66 9.79 -4.24
N LYS A 250 6.73 9.07 -3.98
CA LYS A 250 7.91 9.05 -4.85
C LYS A 250 7.63 8.08 -6.01
N LEU A 251 7.59 8.59 -7.24
CA LEU A 251 7.44 7.82 -8.49
C LEU A 251 8.53 6.75 -8.69
N ASN A 252 9.60 6.80 -7.93
CA ASN A 252 10.74 5.87 -7.95
C ASN A 252 10.60 4.69 -6.98
N THR A 253 9.40 4.15 -6.78
CA THR A 253 9.30 2.90 -6.03
C THR A 253 9.61 1.71 -6.92
N LEU A 254 10.31 0.71 -6.36
CA LEU A 254 10.64 -0.54 -7.04
C LEU A 254 9.43 -1.09 -7.81
N SER A 255 8.25 -1.11 -7.20
CA SER A 255 7.01 -1.60 -7.83
C SER A 255 6.54 -0.77 -9.03
N VAL A 256 6.79 0.53 -9.08
CA VAL A 256 6.44 1.38 -10.23
C VAL A 256 7.47 1.19 -11.34
N THR A 257 8.75 1.20 -11.00
CA THR A 257 9.84 0.97 -11.96
C THR A 257 9.73 -0.40 -12.61
N GLU A 258 9.41 -1.45 -11.82
CA GLU A 258 9.15 -2.79 -12.33
C GLU A 258 8.00 -2.83 -13.33
N ARG A 259 6.87 -2.23 -12.99
CA ARG A 259 5.71 -2.20 -13.89
C ARG A 259 6.00 -1.43 -15.16
N LEU A 260 6.69 -0.30 -15.08
CA LEU A 260 7.08 0.46 -16.26
C LEU A 260 8.03 -0.35 -17.15
N SER A 261 8.99 -1.07 -16.55
CA SER A 261 9.87 -1.97 -17.29
C SER A 261 9.10 -3.12 -17.96
N MET A 262 8.16 -3.76 -17.21
CA MET A 262 7.29 -4.79 -17.77
C MET A 262 6.43 -4.26 -18.93
N TYR A 263 5.87 -3.05 -18.80
CA TYR A 263 5.07 -2.43 -19.85
C TYR A 263 5.91 -2.09 -21.07
N ARG A 264 7.15 -1.63 -20.85
CA ARG A 264 8.09 -1.38 -21.95
C ARG A 264 8.44 -2.67 -22.68
N SER A 265 8.79 -3.73 -21.94
CA SER A 265 9.03 -5.06 -22.52
C SER A 265 7.80 -5.61 -23.23
N GLY A 266 6.61 -5.47 -22.64
CA GLY A 266 5.35 -5.87 -23.26
C GLY A 266 5.05 -5.11 -24.55
N PHE A 267 5.33 -3.81 -24.56
CA PHE A 267 5.15 -3.00 -25.77
C PHE A 267 6.13 -3.37 -26.88
N GLN A 268 7.37 -3.74 -26.55
CA GLN A 268 8.33 -4.27 -27.53
C GLN A 268 7.83 -5.57 -28.14
N LEU A 269 7.32 -6.50 -27.33
CA LEU A 269 6.73 -7.75 -27.82
C LEU A 269 5.49 -7.51 -28.71
N PHE A 270 4.62 -6.56 -28.32
CA PHE A 270 3.49 -6.15 -29.17
C PHE A 270 3.93 -5.67 -30.55
N LEU A 271 5.02 -4.91 -30.64
CA LEU A 271 5.52 -4.38 -31.91
C LEU A 271 6.02 -5.46 -32.87
N GLU A 272 6.31 -6.68 -32.41
CA GLU A 272 6.68 -7.79 -33.27
C GLU A 272 5.50 -8.25 -34.18
N HIS A 273 4.27 -8.29 -33.58
CA HIS A 273 3.04 -8.67 -34.28
C HIS A 273 1.84 -7.78 -33.88
N PRO A 274 1.82 -6.50 -34.31
CA PRO A 274 0.88 -5.53 -33.74
C PRO A 274 -0.59 -5.77 -34.11
N ILE A 275 -0.88 -6.45 -35.20
CA ILE A 275 -2.27 -6.66 -35.66
C ILE A 275 -2.91 -7.87 -34.97
N VAL A 276 -2.24 -9.02 -35.02
CA VAL A 276 -2.79 -10.32 -34.57
C VAL A 276 -2.23 -10.77 -33.21
N GLY A 277 -1.19 -10.12 -32.69
CA GLY A 277 -0.47 -10.51 -31.49
C GLY A 277 0.48 -11.69 -31.69
N ASN A 278 1.14 -12.09 -30.60
CA ASN A 278 2.13 -13.18 -30.59
C ASN A 278 1.57 -14.51 -30.07
N GLY A 279 0.29 -14.55 -29.74
CA GLY A 279 -0.38 -15.72 -29.15
C GLY A 279 -0.45 -15.67 -27.63
N ALA A 280 -1.25 -16.59 -27.07
CA ALA A 280 -1.52 -16.61 -25.63
C ALA A 280 -0.25 -16.80 -24.78
N LYS A 281 -0.18 -16.09 -23.65
CA LYS A 281 0.95 -16.11 -22.70
C LYS A 281 2.27 -15.59 -23.29
N THR A 282 2.20 -14.67 -24.22
CA THR A 282 3.37 -14.04 -24.85
C THR A 282 4.38 -13.55 -23.83
N PHE A 283 3.95 -12.82 -22.81
CA PHE A 283 4.86 -12.28 -21.82
C PHE A 283 5.61 -13.37 -21.03
N ALA A 284 4.89 -14.42 -20.60
CA ALA A 284 5.49 -15.54 -19.88
C ALA A 284 6.56 -16.26 -20.71
N ASN A 285 6.33 -16.41 -22.03
CA ASN A 285 7.19 -17.19 -22.91
C ASN A 285 8.33 -16.37 -23.52
N MET A 286 8.14 -15.08 -23.73
CA MET A 286 9.03 -14.25 -24.55
C MET A 286 9.67 -13.08 -23.77
N SER A 287 9.22 -12.76 -22.54
CA SER A 287 9.73 -11.60 -21.80
C SER A 287 11.24 -11.64 -21.56
N GLU A 288 11.84 -12.82 -21.45
CA GLU A 288 13.30 -12.97 -21.30
C GLU A 288 14.11 -12.39 -22.45
N LYS A 289 13.55 -12.34 -23.66
CA LYS A 289 14.22 -11.80 -24.84
C LYS A 289 14.35 -10.27 -24.83
N VAL A 290 13.42 -9.60 -24.17
CA VAL A 290 13.27 -8.13 -24.23
C VAL A 290 13.42 -7.43 -22.88
N ARG A 291 13.51 -8.17 -21.77
CA ARG A 291 13.60 -7.54 -20.44
C ARG A 291 14.98 -6.91 -20.21
N GLU A 292 14.96 -5.65 -19.81
CA GLU A 292 16.16 -4.89 -19.44
C GLU A 292 16.59 -5.17 -17.98
N TYR A 293 15.66 -5.66 -17.15
CA TYR A 293 15.88 -5.90 -15.71
C TYR A 293 15.39 -7.27 -15.27
N GLY A 294 16.02 -7.82 -14.24
CA GLY A 294 15.59 -9.06 -13.61
C GLY A 294 14.34 -8.91 -12.74
N TYR A 295 13.16 -8.71 -13.32
CA TYR A 295 11.91 -8.83 -12.56
C TYR A 295 11.49 -10.29 -12.42
N GLY A 296 11.05 -10.68 -11.21
CA GLY A 296 10.75 -12.08 -10.88
C GLY A 296 9.34 -12.54 -11.20
N THR A 297 8.64 -11.91 -12.18
CA THR A 297 7.28 -12.26 -12.57
C THR A 297 7.23 -12.65 -14.04
N MET A 298 6.35 -13.60 -14.36
CA MET A 298 6.00 -14.00 -15.73
C MET A 298 4.70 -13.33 -16.20
N GLU A 299 4.20 -12.35 -15.47
CA GLU A 299 2.97 -11.62 -15.78
C GLU A 299 3.25 -10.13 -15.88
N VAL A 300 2.68 -9.47 -16.89
CA VAL A 300 2.83 -8.02 -17.08
C VAL A 300 1.97 -7.19 -16.09
N HIS A 301 1.11 -7.86 -15.32
CA HIS A 301 0.18 -7.23 -14.37
C HIS A 301 -0.74 -6.15 -14.98
N SER A 302 -1.11 -6.32 -16.23
CA SER A 302 -2.03 -5.44 -16.95
C SER A 302 -2.83 -6.21 -17.98
N PHE A 303 -4.12 -6.37 -17.74
CA PHE A 303 -5.05 -7.04 -18.65
C PHE A 303 -5.00 -6.49 -20.08
N TYR A 304 -4.97 -5.16 -20.22
CA TYR A 304 -4.91 -4.53 -21.55
C TYR A 304 -3.58 -4.81 -22.26
N MET A 305 -2.49 -4.87 -21.52
CA MET A 305 -1.18 -5.19 -22.09
C MET A 305 -1.11 -6.67 -22.50
N ASP A 306 -1.70 -7.57 -21.70
CA ASP A 306 -1.80 -8.98 -22.05
C ASP A 306 -2.58 -9.16 -23.35
N ILE A 307 -3.76 -8.54 -23.50
CA ILE A 307 -4.54 -8.61 -24.73
C ILE A 307 -3.76 -8.03 -25.92
N LEU A 308 -3.09 -6.91 -25.69
CA LEU A 308 -2.31 -6.24 -26.74
C LEU A 308 -1.17 -7.13 -27.25
N MET A 309 -0.45 -7.80 -26.35
CA MET A 309 0.64 -8.70 -26.71
C MET A 309 0.14 -10.01 -27.32
N ASP A 310 -0.90 -10.60 -26.72
CA ASP A 310 -1.38 -11.93 -27.09
C ASP A 310 -2.20 -11.91 -28.37
N TYR A 311 -3.05 -10.90 -28.57
CA TYR A 311 -4.04 -10.84 -29.64
C TYR A 311 -3.97 -9.58 -30.51
N GLY A 312 -3.01 -8.69 -30.24
CA GLY A 312 -2.79 -7.48 -31.02
C GLY A 312 -3.96 -6.48 -30.98
N LEU A 313 -4.02 -5.61 -31.98
CA LEU A 313 -5.10 -4.63 -32.13
C LEU A 313 -6.45 -5.29 -32.38
N ILE A 314 -6.49 -6.47 -33.00
CA ILE A 314 -7.75 -7.23 -33.17
C ILE A 314 -8.32 -7.64 -31.83
N GLY A 315 -7.49 -8.14 -30.90
CA GLY A 315 -7.92 -8.47 -29.54
C GLY A 315 -8.45 -7.27 -28.78
N VAL A 316 -7.76 -6.13 -28.86
CA VAL A 316 -8.23 -4.87 -28.21
C VAL A 316 -9.54 -4.37 -28.79
N ALA A 317 -9.74 -4.50 -30.12
CA ALA A 317 -10.99 -4.09 -30.78
C ALA A 317 -12.18 -5.00 -30.45
N ALA A 318 -11.90 -6.25 -30.02
CA ALA A 318 -12.93 -7.23 -29.63
C ALA A 318 -13.35 -7.10 -28.14
N CYS A 319 -12.62 -6.37 -27.31
CA CYS A 319 -12.89 -6.12 -25.89
C CYS A 319 -13.65 -4.82 -25.64
#